data_3d5498d3c00ccaa17a20d1711736e9ad
#
_entry.id   3d5498d3c00ccaa17a20d1711736e9ad
#
_cell.length_a   1.000
_cell.length_b   1.000
_cell.length_c   1.000
_cell.angle_alpha   90.00
_cell.angle_beta   90.00
_cell.angle_gamma   90.00
#
_symmetry.space_group_name_H-M   'P 1'
#
loop_
_entity.id
_entity.type
_entity.pdbx_description
1 polymer ?
#
loop_
_entity_poly.entity_id
_entity_poly.type
_entity_poly.pdbx_seq_one_letter_code
_entity_poly.pdbx_strand_id
1 'polypeptide(L)'
;MNIVNGGAHANNGLRIQEFMIRPDKAKTFSEAMNICFLIIQNLKKLIKDKNFSTAVGDEGGFAPMINKNEDALNLIIKSIIKSGYVNGRDVSICLDVAANELHKNGNYSICLLYTSDAADD
;
A
#
# COMPACT_ATOMS: atom_id res chain seq x y z
N MET A 1 -1.12 -7.42 -6.52
CA MET A 1 -1.98 -6.31 -7.05
C MET A 1 -1.71 -5.06 -6.24
N ASN A 2 -1.42 -3.97 -6.91
CA ASN A 2 -1.23 -2.66 -6.27
C ASN A 2 -2.60 -2.09 -5.82
N ILE A 3 -2.71 -1.65 -4.57
CA ILE A 3 -3.98 -1.18 -4.01
C ILE A 3 -3.89 0.20 -3.36
N VAL A 4 -2.69 0.65 -2.99
CA VAL A 4 -2.43 2.03 -2.52
C VAL A 4 -1.16 2.53 -3.16
N ASN A 5 -1.23 3.73 -3.71
CA ASN A 5 -0.11 4.42 -4.35
C ASN A 5 0.44 5.53 -3.46
N GLY A 6 1.74 5.71 -3.52
CA GLY A 6 2.46 6.81 -2.90
C GLY A 6 3.65 7.21 -3.76
N GLY A 7 4.63 7.87 -3.17
CA GLY A 7 5.86 8.27 -3.86
C GLY A 7 5.59 9.04 -5.14
N ALA A 8 6.26 8.65 -6.22
CA ALA A 8 6.11 9.28 -7.54
C ALA A 8 4.77 8.97 -8.23
N HIS A 9 4.04 7.92 -7.80
CA HIS A 9 2.78 7.48 -8.40
C HIS A 9 1.54 8.19 -7.84
N ALA A 10 1.70 9.05 -6.84
CA ALA A 10 0.59 9.77 -6.22
C ALA A 10 1.07 11.09 -5.62
N ASN A 11 0.19 12.08 -5.62
CA ASN A 11 0.44 13.36 -4.97
C ASN A 11 -0.11 13.33 -3.53
N ASN A 12 0.57 12.59 -2.66
CA ASN A 12 0.23 12.48 -1.24
C ASN A 12 1.50 12.43 -0.38
N GLY A 13 1.35 12.25 0.92
CA GLY A 13 2.47 12.22 1.86
C GLY A 13 3.18 10.86 1.99
N LEU A 14 2.72 9.84 1.29
CA LEU A 14 3.34 8.51 1.34
C LEU A 14 4.65 8.51 0.57
N ARG A 15 5.68 7.91 1.15
CA ARG A 15 7.00 7.77 0.53
C ARG A 15 7.18 6.46 -0.21
N ILE A 16 6.55 5.40 0.26
CA ILE A 16 6.54 4.10 -0.42
C ILE A 16 5.66 4.22 -1.66
N GLN A 17 6.18 3.81 -2.81
CA GLN A 17 5.54 4.02 -4.10
C GLN A 17 4.33 3.13 -4.32
N GLU A 18 4.45 1.84 -3.95
CA GLU A 18 3.37 0.88 -4.12
C GLU A 18 3.17 0.03 -2.88
N PHE A 19 1.92 -0.07 -2.45
CA PHE A 19 1.46 -1.02 -1.44
C PHE A 19 0.60 -2.05 -2.16
N MET A 20 1.06 -3.28 -2.15
CA MET A 20 0.46 -4.38 -2.91
C MET A 20 -0.05 -5.46 -1.98
N ILE A 21 -1.03 -6.23 -2.46
CA ILE A 21 -1.46 -7.47 -1.82
C ILE A 21 -1.17 -8.66 -2.73
N ARG A 22 -0.77 -9.77 -2.10
CA ARG A 22 -0.57 -11.06 -2.75
C ARG A 22 -1.53 -12.08 -2.11
N PRO A 23 -2.51 -12.60 -2.87
CA PRO A 23 -3.50 -13.53 -2.34
C PRO A 23 -2.94 -14.96 -2.26
N ASP A 24 -2.13 -15.27 -1.25
CA ASP A 24 -1.39 -16.52 -1.09
C ASP A 24 -2.30 -17.76 -0.98
N LYS A 25 -3.51 -17.57 -0.46
CA LYS A 25 -4.50 -18.65 -0.32
C LYS A 25 -5.08 -19.12 -1.65
N ALA A 26 -5.05 -18.27 -2.68
CA ALA A 26 -5.67 -18.57 -3.96
C ALA A 26 -4.97 -19.75 -4.67
N LYS A 27 -5.78 -20.68 -5.20
CA LYS A 27 -5.30 -21.81 -6.00
C LYS A 27 -5.42 -21.56 -7.50
N THR A 28 -6.23 -20.57 -7.87
CA THR A 28 -6.47 -20.19 -9.27
C THR A 28 -6.39 -18.70 -9.43
N PHE A 29 -6.21 -18.23 -10.66
CA PHE A 29 -6.22 -16.80 -10.97
C PHE A 29 -7.59 -16.16 -10.64
N SER A 30 -8.68 -16.86 -10.92
CA SER A 30 -10.03 -16.37 -10.59
C SER A 30 -10.22 -16.17 -9.09
N GLU A 31 -9.77 -17.12 -8.27
CA GLU A 31 -9.79 -16.99 -6.81
C GLU A 31 -8.95 -15.79 -6.36
N ALA A 32 -7.75 -15.63 -6.92
CA ALA A 32 -6.87 -14.52 -6.62
C ALA A 32 -7.55 -13.17 -6.91
N MET A 33 -8.20 -13.05 -8.06
CA MET A 33 -8.92 -11.83 -8.43
C MET A 33 -10.10 -11.55 -7.50
N ASN A 34 -10.86 -12.58 -7.10
CA ASN A 34 -11.96 -12.43 -6.16
C ASN A 34 -11.50 -11.96 -4.78
N ILE A 35 -10.40 -12.52 -4.27
CA ILE A 35 -9.80 -12.10 -2.99
C ILE A 35 -9.39 -10.64 -3.08
N CYS A 36 -8.65 -10.26 -4.11
CA CYS A 36 -8.20 -8.88 -4.31
C CYS A 36 -9.38 -7.92 -4.44
N PHE A 37 -10.40 -8.28 -5.22
CA PHE A 37 -11.61 -7.45 -5.39
C PHE A 37 -12.29 -7.18 -4.05
N LEU A 38 -12.50 -8.20 -3.23
CA LEU A 38 -13.16 -8.05 -1.93
C LEU A 38 -12.36 -7.13 -0.99
N ILE A 39 -11.04 -7.30 -0.96
CA ILE A 39 -10.16 -6.46 -0.15
C ILE A 39 -10.20 -5.01 -0.63
N ILE A 40 -10.14 -4.77 -1.94
CA ILE A 40 -10.20 -3.44 -2.53
C ILE A 40 -11.54 -2.76 -2.19
N GLN A 41 -12.67 -3.48 -2.25
CA GLN A 41 -13.97 -2.91 -1.89
C GLN A 41 -14.03 -2.52 -0.41
N ASN A 42 -13.49 -3.33 0.48
CA ASN A 42 -13.41 -3.02 1.90
C ASN A 42 -12.44 -1.86 2.18
N LEU A 43 -11.31 -1.82 1.49
CA LEU A 43 -10.36 -0.71 1.58
C LEU A 43 -11.01 0.60 1.15
N LYS A 44 -11.75 0.60 0.04
CA LYS A 44 -12.49 1.77 -0.43
C LYS A 44 -13.45 2.31 0.63
N LYS A 45 -14.19 1.42 1.30
CA LYS A 45 -15.10 1.82 2.38
C LYS A 45 -14.34 2.44 3.55
N LEU A 46 -13.23 1.84 3.98
CA LEU A 46 -12.42 2.36 5.08
C LEU A 46 -11.81 3.73 4.76
N ILE A 47 -11.36 3.94 3.53
CA ILE A 47 -10.85 5.23 3.06
C ILE A 47 -11.96 6.30 3.12
N LYS A 48 -13.16 5.97 2.62
CA LYS A 48 -14.32 6.87 2.68
C LYS A 48 -14.73 7.22 4.10
N ASP A 49 -14.75 6.23 5.00
CA ASP A 49 -15.13 6.43 6.39
C ASP A 49 -14.18 7.38 7.14
N LYS A 50 -12.95 7.49 6.67
CA LYS A 50 -11.96 8.45 7.16
C LYS A 50 -11.99 9.79 6.41
N ASN A 51 -12.97 10.00 5.53
CA ASN A 51 -13.11 11.20 4.70
C ASN A 51 -11.93 11.47 3.75
N PHE A 52 -11.20 10.43 3.36
CA PHE A 52 -10.17 10.53 2.34
C PHE A 52 -10.73 10.27 0.94
N SER A 53 -10.06 10.84 -0.07
CA SER A 53 -10.38 10.59 -1.47
C SER A 53 -10.15 9.13 -1.85
N THR A 54 -11.04 8.57 -2.67
CA THR A 54 -10.88 7.26 -3.31
C THR A 54 -10.44 7.38 -4.77
N ALA A 55 -9.87 8.52 -5.16
CA ALA A 55 -9.23 8.67 -6.46
C ALA A 55 -8.05 7.69 -6.58
N VAL A 56 -7.79 7.22 -7.79
CA VAL A 56 -6.72 6.27 -8.07
C VAL A 56 -5.49 6.99 -8.58
N GLY A 57 -4.32 6.43 -8.28
CA GLY A 57 -3.04 6.88 -8.83
C GLY A 57 -2.73 6.22 -10.18
N ASP A 58 -1.51 6.43 -10.67
CA ASP A 58 -1.08 6.01 -12.01
C ASP A 58 -1.12 4.48 -12.21
N GLU A 59 -0.90 3.73 -11.14
CA GLU A 59 -0.89 2.25 -11.16
C GLU A 59 -2.24 1.63 -10.73
N GLY A 60 -3.29 2.43 -10.64
CA GLY A 60 -4.65 1.95 -10.35
C GLY A 60 -4.96 1.72 -8.87
N GLY A 61 -4.01 1.85 -7.96
CA GLY A 61 -4.27 1.85 -6.52
C GLY A 61 -4.86 3.17 -6.05
N PHE A 62 -5.52 3.19 -4.88
CA PHE A 62 -6.02 4.42 -4.28
C PHE A 62 -4.86 5.34 -3.90
N ALA A 63 -5.08 6.64 -4.04
CA ALA A 63 -4.10 7.67 -3.67
C ALA A 63 -4.66 8.61 -2.59
N PRO A 64 -5.00 8.08 -1.39
CA PRO A 64 -5.55 8.92 -0.33
C PRO A 64 -4.50 9.87 0.21
N MET A 65 -4.93 11.04 0.71
CA MET A 65 -4.07 12.05 1.31
C MET A 65 -3.63 11.62 2.72
N ILE A 66 -2.85 10.55 2.79
CA ILE A 66 -2.26 9.99 4.01
C ILE A 66 -0.79 10.36 4.04
N ASN A 67 -0.28 10.73 5.21
CA ASN A 67 1.09 11.23 5.37
C ASN A 67 2.07 10.21 5.95
N LYS A 68 1.56 9.10 6.51
CA LYS A 68 2.37 8.07 7.15
C LYS A 68 2.19 6.73 6.49
N ASN A 69 3.29 6.06 6.17
CA ASN A 69 3.27 4.72 5.60
C ASN A 69 2.57 3.70 6.51
N GLU A 70 2.72 3.84 7.82
CA GLU A 70 2.08 2.99 8.83
C GLU A 70 0.55 3.09 8.77
N ASP A 71 0.01 4.28 8.52
CA ASP A 71 -1.43 4.48 8.41
C ASP A 71 -1.99 3.78 7.16
N ALA A 72 -1.26 3.82 6.06
CA ALA A 72 -1.61 3.08 4.85
C ALA A 72 -1.58 1.56 5.09
N LEU A 73 -0.53 1.05 5.74
CA LEU A 73 -0.42 -0.36 6.10
C LEU A 73 -1.57 -0.80 7.03
N ASN A 74 -1.91 0.00 8.02
CA ASN A 74 -3.02 -0.29 8.94
C ASN A 74 -4.36 -0.37 8.22
N LEU A 75 -4.62 0.51 7.26
CA LEU A 75 -5.84 0.46 6.45
C LEU A 75 -5.90 -0.83 5.62
N ILE A 76 -4.78 -1.24 5.04
CA ILE A 76 -4.69 -2.47 4.26
C ILE A 76 -4.92 -3.69 5.15
N ILE A 77 -4.26 -3.76 6.31
CA ILE A 77 -4.44 -4.86 7.27
C ILE A 77 -5.90 -4.96 7.71
N LYS A 78 -6.52 -3.83 8.05
CA LYS A 78 -7.94 -3.80 8.42
C LYS A 78 -8.85 -4.28 7.29
N SER A 79 -8.55 -3.93 6.04
CA SER A 79 -9.33 -4.37 4.89
C SER A 79 -9.19 -5.87 4.64
N ILE A 80 -8.01 -6.44 4.84
CA ILE A 80 -7.76 -7.89 4.77
C ILE A 80 -8.60 -8.62 5.82
N ILE A 81 -8.54 -8.18 7.08
CA ILE A 81 -9.28 -8.79 8.20
C ILE A 81 -10.79 -8.65 7.96
N LYS A 82 -11.26 -7.48 7.56
CA LYS A 82 -12.67 -7.23 7.26
C LYS A 82 -13.19 -8.10 6.11
N SER A 83 -12.32 -8.52 5.22
CA SER A 83 -12.65 -9.42 4.11
C SER A 83 -12.69 -10.89 4.53
N GLY A 84 -12.39 -11.21 5.79
CA GLY A 84 -12.39 -12.57 6.34
C GLY A 84 -11.09 -13.34 6.14
N TYR A 85 -10.00 -12.67 5.80
CA TYR A 85 -8.69 -13.29 5.58
C TYR A 85 -7.71 -12.97 6.71
N VAL A 86 -6.74 -13.86 6.89
CA VAL A 86 -5.66 -13.69 7.86
C VAL A 86 -4.45 -13.07 7.16
N ASN A 87 -4.05 -11.89 7.62
CA ASN A 87 -2.86 -11.22 7.12
C ASN A 87 -1.60 -12.05 7.41
N GLY A 88 -0.76 -12.23 6.41
CA GLY A 88 0.48 -13.02 6.48
C GLY A 88 0.31 -14.51 6.23
N ARG A 89 -0.93 -15.04 6.25
CA ARG A 89 -1.24 -16.44 5.94
C ARG A 89 -2.03 -16.57 4.63
N ASP A 90 -3.18 -15.89 4.56
CA ASP A 90 -4.09 -15.98 3.42
C ASP A 90 -3.74 -14.91 2.36
N VAL A 91 -3.29 -13.77 2.82
CA VAL A 91 -2.90 -12.62 1.99
C VAL A 91 -1.67 -11.96 2.60
N SER A 92 -0.66 -11.74 1.80
CA SER A 92 0.55 -11.01 2.20
C SER A 92 0.54 -9.59 1.63
N ILE A 93 1.17 -8.69 2.37
CA ILE A 93 1.42 -7.32 1.89
C ILE A 93 2.82 -7.29 1.26
N CYS A 94 2.92 -6.68 0.10
CA CYS A 94 4.18 -6.46 -0.61
C CYS A 94 4.36 -4.96 -0.84
N LEU A 95 5.60 -4.50 -0.87
CA LEU A 95 5.94 -3.10 -1.04
C LEU A 95 6.91 -2.93 -2.20
N ASP A 96 6.69 -1.92 -3.01
CA ASP A 96 7.73 -1.35 -3.87
C ASP A 96 8.08 0.02 -3.31
N VAL A 97 9.26 0.10 -2.71
CA VAL A 97 9.74 1.33 -2.06
C VAL A 97 10.24 2.34 -3.09
N ALA A 98 10.66 1.88 -4.28
CA ALA A 98 11.31 2.71 -5.30
C ALA A 98 12.46 3.53 -4.69
N ALA A 99 13.41 2.83 -4.07
CA ALA A 99 14.47 3.43 -3.26
C ALA A 99 15.28 4.51 -3.99
N ASN A 100 15.40 4.42 -5.33
CA ASN A 100 16.06 5.43 -6.14
C ASN A 100 15.45 6.82 -5.96
N GLU A 101 14.12 6.89 -5.82
CA GLU A 101 13.38 8.14 -5.65
C GLU A 101 13.60 8.75 -4.26
N LEU A 102 14.04 7.94 -3.31
CA LEU A 102 14.26 8.35 -1.92
C LEU A 102 15.73 8.69 -1.65
N HIS A 103 16.62 8.33 -2.55
CA HIS A 103 18.05 8.53 -2.39
C HIS A 103 18.45 9.97 -2.68
N LYS A 104 19.14 10.61 -1.73
CA LYS A 104 19.68 11.95 -1.91
C LYS A 104 20.95 12.12 -1.07
N ASN A 105 22.04 12.57 -1.70
CA ASN A 105 23.31 12.86 -1.04
C ASN A 105 23.84 11.70 -0.17
N GLY A 106 23.78 10.47 -0.68
CA GLY A 106 24.27 9.28 0.02
C GLY A 106 23.34 8.71 1.10
N ASN A 107 22.15 9.28 1.27
CA ASN A 107 21.17 8.85 2.27
C ASN A 107 19.82 8.57 1.65
N TYR A 108 19.00 7.72 2.31
CA TYR A 108 17.61 7.48 1.98
C TYR A 108 16.69 8.22 2.95
N SER A 109 15.73 8.98 2.42
CA SER A 109 14.74 9.71 3.20
C SER A 109 13.36 9.07 3.02
N ILE A 110 12.93 8.28 4.01
CA ILE A 110 11.65 7.55 3.99
C ILE A 110 10.53 8.39 4.61
N CYS A 111 10.85 9.24 5.57
CA CYS A 111 9.91 10.19 6.15
C CYS A 111 10.61 11.51 6.48
N LEU A 112 9.83 12.53 6.86
CA LEU A 112 10.38 13.85 7.16
C LEU A 112 11.36 13.87 8.36
N LEU A 113 11.26 12.85 9.23
CA LEU A 113 12.04 12.79 10.48
C LEU A 113 13.08 11.67 10.48
N TYR A 114 13.15 10.83 9.43
CA TYR A 114 14.04 9.68 9.39
C TYR A 114 14.77 9.58 8.06
N THR A 115 16.08 9.40 8.14
CA THR A 115 16.96 9.18 6.98
C THR A 115 17.91 8.03 7.34
N SER A 116 18.09 7.09 6.42
CA SER A 116 19.08 6.01 6.55
C SER A 116 20.19 6.15 5.51
N ASP A 117 21.36 5.59 5.83
CA ASP A 117 22.47 5.51 4.90
C ASP A 117 22.14 4.56 3.74
N ALA A 118 22.64 4.87 2.55
CA ALA A 118 22.45 4.03 1.37
C ALA A 118 23.01 2.61 1.55
N ALA A 119 24.02 2.44 2.39
CA ALA A 119 24.63 1.14 2.69
C ALA A 119 23.79 0.25 3.60
N ASP A 120 22.77 0.78 4.26
CA ASP A 120 21.90 0.05 5.20
C ASP A 120 20.72 -0.65 4.50
N ASP A 121 20.59 -0.46 3.21
CA ASP A 121 19.53 -1.09 2.40
C ASP A 121 19.98 -2.45 1.77
#